data_f51958d5860599883817f804fc0b4d50
#
_entry.id   f51958d5860599883817f804fc0b4d50
#
_cell.length_a   1.000
_cell.length_b   1.000
_cell.length_c   1.000
_cell.angle_alpha   90.00
_cell.angle_beta   90.00
_cell.angle_gamma   90.00
#
_symmetry.space_group_name_H-M   'P 1'
#
loop_
_entity.id
_entity.type
_entity.pdbx_description
1 polymer ?
#
loop_
_entity_poly.entity_id
_entity_poly.type
_entity_poly.pdbx_seq_one_letter_code
_entity_poly.pdbx_strand_id
1 'polypeptide(L)'
;MIEVHPHQPTAFDWPLAFSAEELLRKWINSFLQHHSWARQLSDRLQQETGTDLFEWVDYLTISERELFELREVGFFPEKVKAPAGVEVWFHPQAMLPRVAVMPEGSQNGVPARLAIRTESLVDFIAAHDLPTEIRDRFGSRLRRATVAVENGFELIAVERLGWRHFVSSEPVPGFVTSIIAAQELWRTRNRNLVRDCDAIKLAFELQAKAIELVGPDVASELFFAEERRYWEKRNRAGQIQKRRQDLLGLGWGNHDHHTFRCSRQFFADLIRFLLNFGFTKRERYYAGAEAGWGAQILEHYPTGITVFADVDLMPEETEIDFSQQALPEAPRLGTVGLWCGLHGDSFLQAGMHHLEARFEFGALREQLAGEGVSTMKPFSDFEFLKQAFTEGERWPVDSNRVQRLLDRGLITVEQAETFRRTGAVGSHLENLQRKGGFKGFNQKSVSVIIEATDPRALASASHS
;
A
#
# COMPACT_ATOMS: atom_id res chain seq x y z
N MET A 1 16.88 18.33 10.64
CA MET A 1 16.63 18.71 9.25
C MET A 1 17.58 17.88 8.41
N ILE A 2 17.06 16.93 7.67
CA ILE A 2 17.85 16.19 6.67
C ILE A 2 17.85 17.13 5.45
N GLU A 3 19.00 17.64 5.06
CA GLU A 3 19.16 18.39 3.81
C GLU A 3 18.79 17.50 2.65
N VAL A 4 17.72 17.83 1.96
CA VAL A 4 17.32 17.18 0.73
C VAL A 4 18.23 17.72 -0.37
N HIS A 5 19.19 16.90 -0.80
CA HIS A 5 20.03 17.22 -1.96
C HIS A 5 19.18 17.33 -3.23
N PRO A 6 19.40 18.37 -4.08
CA PRO A 6 18.56 18.66 -5.25
C PRO A 6 18.69 17.64 -6.43
N HIS A 7 19.58 16.68 -6.35
CA HIS A 7 19.74 15.62 -7.35
C HIS A 7 19.54 14.25 -6.69
N GLN A 8 18.29 13.79 -6.63
CA GLN A 8 18.04 12.40 -6.30
C GLN A 8 18.45 11.51 -7.47
N PRO A 9 19.27 10.47 -7.25
CA PRO A 9 19.64 9.54 -8.31
C PRO A 9 18.40 8.88 -8.91
N THR A 10 18.42 8.64 -10.21
CA THR A 10 17.34 7.95 -10.95
C THR A 10 17.22 6.46 -10.61
N ALA A 11 18.23 5.90 -9.96
CA ALA A 11 18.26 4.54 -9.44
C ALA A 11 18.62 4.59 -7.95
N PHE A 12 17.75 4.09 -7.11
CA PHE A 12 18.02 3.94 -5.68
C PHE A 12 18.40 2.49 -5.41
N ASP A 13 19.65 2.26 -5.04
CA ASP A 13 20.14 0.95 -4.61
C ASP A 13 19.89 0.81 -3.10
N TRP A 14 18.71 0.32 -2.75
CA TRP A 14 18.36 0.06 -1.36
C TRP A 14 19.13 -1.14 -0.84
N PRO A 15 19.82 -1.03 0.32
CA PRO A 15 20.56 -2.14 0.89
C PRO A 15 19.61 -3.25 1.37
N LEU A 16 20.13 -4.47 1.35
CA LEU A 16 19.48 -5.64 1.93
C LEU A 16 19.87 -5.73 3.42
N ALA A 17 18.88 -5.82 4.28
CA ALA A 17 19.06 -5.91 5.75
C ALA A 17 18.69 -7.32 6.26
N PHE A 18 19.26 -8.37 5.67
CA PHE A 18 18.97 -9.75 6.05
C PHE A 18 19.25 -10.03 7.53
N SER A 19 20.39 -9.56 8.06
CA SER A 19 20.72 -9.77 9.48
C SER A 19 19.71 -9.11 10.41
N ALA A 20 19.14 -7.97 10.01
CA ALA A 20 18.10 -7.29 10.76
C ALA A 20 16.79 -8.09 10.74
N GLU A 21 16.38 -8.60 9.57
CA GLU A 21 15.18 -9.44 9.45
C GLU A 21 15.35 -10.77 10.22
N GLU A 22 16.51 -11.42 10.12
CA GLU A 22 16.81 -12.66 10.84
C GLU A 22 16.75 -12.46 12.36
N LEU A 23 17.27 -11.33 12.87
CA LEU A 23 17.16 -10.99 14.28
C LEU A 23 15.71 -10.85 14.73
N LEU A 24 14.90 -10.11 13.98
CA LEU A 24 13.47 -9.96 14.29
C LEU A 24 12.74 -11.32 14.22
N ARG A 25 13.02 -12.13 13.21
CA ARG A 25 12.44 -13.47 13.07
C ARG A 25 12.87 -14.41 14.22
N LYS A 26 14.12 -14.31 14.67
CA LYS A 26 14.60 -15.04 15.86
C LYS A 26 13.73 -14.71 17.08
N TRP A 27 13.45 -13.43 17.33
CA TRP A 27 12.63 -13.02 18.47
C TRP A 27 11.16 -13.41 18.31
N ILE A 28 10.59 -13.26 17.12
CA ILE A 28 9.21 -13.69 16.82
C ILE A 28 9.08 -15.20 16.98
N ASN A 29 10.03 -15.99 16.47
CA ASN A 29 10.02 -17.44 16.63
C ASN A 29 10.13 -17.87 18.11
N SER A 30 10.95 -17.17 18.91
CA SER A 30 11.00 -17.38 20.35
C SER A 30 9.65 -17.07 21.02
N PHE A 31 8.98 -15.99 20.59
CA PHE A 31 7.63 -15.67 21.04
C PHE A 31 6.64 -16.81 20.71
N LEU A 32 6.65 -17.29 19.47
CA LEU A 32 5.75 -18.37 19.03
C LEU A 32 5.98 -19.70 19.75
N GLN A 33 7.21 -19.99 20.20
CA GLN A 33 7.51 -21.19 21.00
C GLN A 33 6.80 -21.17 22.35
N HIS A 34 6.55 -19.98 22.93
CA HIS A 34 5.97 -19.82 24.25
C HIS A 34 4.51 -19.39 24.25
N HIS A 35 3.94 -19.11 23.05
CA HIS A 35 2.59 -18.56 22.90
C HIS A 35 1.76 -19.38 21.90
N SER A 36 0.92 -20.27 22.41
CA SER A 36 0.19 -21.26 21.59
C SER A 36 -0.83 -20.61 20.67
N TRP A 37 -1.54 -19.59 21.15
CA TRP A 37 -2.52 -18.85 20.34
C TRP A 37 -1.86 -18.13 19.14
N ALA A 38 -0.73 -17.47 19.38
CA ALA A 38 0.01 -16.78 18.31
C ALA A 38 0.51 -17.76 17.25
N ARG A 39 0.96 -18.95 17.66
CA ARG A 39 1.37 -20.03 16.74
C ARG A 39 0.21 -20.52 15.89
N GLN A 40 -0.96 -20.77 16.51
CA GLN A 40 -2.16 -21.15 15.77
C GLN A 40 -2.59 -20.07 14.75
N LEU A 41 -2.51 -18.79 15.12
CA LEU A 41 -2.75 -17.70 14.16
C LEU A 41 -1.74 -17.72 13.02
N SER A 42 -0.45 -17.89 13.31
CA SER A 42 0.60 -17.99 12.27
C SER A 42 0.33 -19.12 11.28
N ASP A 43 -0.05 -20.31 11.78
CA ASP A 43 -0.40 -21.46 10.94
C ASP A 43 -1.65 -21.15 10.06
N ARG A 44 -2.67 -20.53 10.64
CA ARG A 44 -3.88 -20.12 9.92
C ARG A 44 -3.59 -19.06 8.85
N LEU A 45 -2.75 -18.07 9.14
CA LEU A 45 -2.35 -17.05 8.19
C LEU A 45 -1.73 -17.70 6.94
N GLN A 46 -0.82 -18.63 7.13
CA GLN A 46 -0.17 -19.33 6.03
C GLN A 46 -1.17 -20.19 5.23
N GLN A 47 -2.00 -20.96 5.91
CA GLN A 47 -2.93 -21.91 5.29
C GLN A 47 -4.13 -21.23 4.65
N GLU A 48 -4.69 -20.21 5.30
CA GLU A 48 -5.96 -19.61 4.90
C GLU A 48 -5.78 -18.33 4.04
N THR A 49 -4.64 -17.63 4.15
CA THR A 49 -4.44 -16.34 3.47
C THR A 49 -3.18 -16.25 2.63
N GLY A 50 -2.28 -17.24 2.69
CA GLY A 50 -0.99 -17.19 1.98
C GLY A 50 -0.07 -16.08 2.48
N THR A 51 -0.13 -15.76 3.79
CA THR A 51 0.72 -14.74 4.42
C THR A 51 1.57 -15.34 5.54
N ASP A 52 2.72 -14.75 5.82
CA ASP A 52 3.52 -15.03 7.02
C ASP A 52 3.08 -14.07 8.15
N LEU A 53 3.11 -14.52 9.40
CA LEU A 53 2.83 -13.66 10.55
C LEU A 53 3.70 -12.39 10.56
N PHE A 54 4.94 -12.49 10.09
CA PHE A 54 5.87 -11.36 9.97
C PHE A 54 5.29 -10.17 9.20
N GLU A 55 4.46 -10.43 8.19
CA GLU A 55 3.82 -9.41 7.35
C GLU A 55 2.78 -8.57 8.10
N TRP A 56 2.32 -9.07 9.24
CA TRP A 56 1.30 -8.43 10.08
C TRP A 56 1.87 -7.76 11.31
N VAL A 57 3.17 -7.95 11.61
CA VAL A 57 3.78 -7.37 12.81
C VAL A 57 3.89 -5.86 12.68
N ASP A 58 3.23 -5.15 13.57
CA ASP A 58 3.33 -3.69 13.73
C ASP A 58 4.58 -3.33 14.55
N TYR A 59 4.78 -4.00 15.67
CA TYR A 59 5.99 -3.91 16.49
C TYR A 59 6.14 -5.10 17.44
N LEU A 60 7.33 -5.25 17.98
CA LEU A 60 7.61 -6.16 19.10
C LEU A 60 8.31 -5.42 20.22
N THR A 61 8.27 -5.98 21.44
CA THR A 61 9.01 -5.44 22.58
C THR A 61 10.20 -6.33 22.93
N ILE A 62 11.32 -5.69 23.28
CA ILE A 62 12.51 -6.33 23.81
C ILE A 62 12.93 -5.66 25.13
N SER A 63 13.83 -6.31 25.88
CA SER A 63 14.46 -5.68 27.02
C SER A 63 15.65 -4.80 26.60
N GLU A 64 16.05 -3.88 27.44
CA GLU A 64 17.22 -3.03 27.23
C GLU A 64 18.53 -3.86 27.04
N ARG A 65 18.57 -5.08 27.57
CA ARG A 65 19.71 -6.00 27.41
C ARG A 65 19.95 -6.43 25.96
N GLU A 66 18.87 -6.50 25.16
CA GLU A 66 18.92 -6.91 23.76
C GLU A 66 19.20 -5.72 22.82
N LEU A 67 19.29 -4.50 23.35
CA LEU A 67 19.50 -3.29 22.57
C LEU A 67 20.80 -3.31 21.77
N PHE A 68 21.84 -3.97 22.27
CA PHE A 68 23.11 -4.08 21.56
C PHE A 68 22.91 -4.83 20.22
N GLU A 69 22.25 -6.01 20.24
CA GLU A 69 21.97 -6.78 19.02
C GLU A 69 21.19 -5.91 17.98
N LEU A 70 20.24 -5.09 18.45
CA LEU A 70 19.43 -4.23 17.59
C LEU A 70 20.26 -3.14 16.89
N ARG A 71 21.19 -2.53 17.62
CA ARG A 71 22.11 -1.52 17.06
C ARG A 71 23.07 -2.08 16.02
N GLU A 72 23.62 -3.25 16.27
CA GLU A 72 24.57 -3.92 15.37
C GLU A 72 23.95 -4.22 14.00
N VAL A 73 22.63 -4.44 13.92
CA VAL A 73 21.93 -4.70 12.67
C VAL A 73 21.28 -3.46 12.05
N GLY A 74 21.66 -2.25 12.51
CA GLY A 74 21.30 -1.01 11.82
C GLY A 74 19.97 -0.37 12.23
N PHE A 75 19.42 -0.71 13.39
CA PHE A 75 18.29 0.04 13.94
C PHE A 75 18.74 1.32 14.65
N PHE A 76 17.89 2.32 14.59
CA PHE A 76 18.10 3.65 15.21
C PHE A 76 16.87 4.08 16.02
N PRO A 77 17.05 4.92 17.05
CA PRO A 77 15.92 5.44 17.81
C PRO A 77 15.02 6.30 16.93
N GLU A 78 13.72 6.07 17.03
CA GLU A 78 12.68 6.83 16.32
C GLU A 78 12.12 7.94 17.22
N LYS A 79 12.00 9.15 16.71
CA LYS A 79 11.40 10.27 17.43
C LYS A 79 9.87 10.20 17.42
N VAL A 80 9.31 9.30 18.20
CA VAL A 80 7.87 9.13 18.38
C VAL A 80 7.48 9.26 19.85
N LYS A 81 6.22 9.62 20.10
CA LYS A 81 5.67 9.61 21.48
C LYS A 81 5.47 8.16 21.91
N ALA A 82 6.09 7.76 23.01
CA ALA A 82 5.97 6.45 23.62
C ALA A 82 5.67 6.58 25.13
N PRO A 83 5.25 5.51 25.81
CA PRO A 83 5.12 5.48 27.26
C PRO A 83 6.45 5.84 27.94
N ALA A 84 6.38 6.35 29.17
CA ALA A 84 7.57 6.76 29.91
C ALA A 84 8.58 5.60 30.03
N GLY A 85 9.84 5.88 29.71
CA GLY A 85 10.93 4.91 29.72
C GLY A 85 10.99 3.95 28.53
N VAL A 86 10.04 3.99 27.61
CA VAL A 86 10.06 3.19 26.40
C VAL A 86 10.70 3.94 25.26
N GLU A 87 11.72 3.35 24.65
CA GLU A 87 12.31 3.86 23.41
C GLU A 87 11.80 3.02 22.22
N VAL A 88 11.50 3.70 21.11
CA VAL A 88 11.09 3.02 19.88
C VAL A 88 12.23 3.07 18.88
N TRP A 89 12.50 1.94 18.24
CA TRP A 89 13.59 1.77 17.28
C TRP A 89 13.03 1.33 15.94
N PHE A 90 13.63 1.78 14.84
CA PHE A 90 13.26 1.45 13.47
C PHE A 90 14.51 1.30 12.60
N HIS A 91 14.38 0.58 11.50
CA HIS A 91 15.46 0.49 10.51
C HIS A 91 15.21 1.50 9.39
N PRO A 92 16.06 2.53 9.19
CA PRO A 92 15.77 3.64 8.28
C PRO A 92 15.80 3.25 6.81
N GLN A 93 16.58 2.23 6.46
CA GLN A 93 16.79 1.78 5.08
C GLN A 93 16.03 0.50 4.73
N ALA A 94 15.22 -0.06 5.64
CA ALA A 94 14.51 -1.30 5.42
C ALA A 94 13.04 -1.22 5.86
N MET A 95 12.19 -1.99 5.22
CA MET A 95 10.77 -2.17 5.56
C MET A 95 10.64 -3.29 6.59
N LEU A 96 10.99 -3.01 7.84
CA LEU A 96 10.95 -3.95 8.95
C LEU A 96 10.02 -3.45 10.06
N PRO A 97 9.43 -4.36 10.86
CA PRO A 97 8.70 -4.00 12.07
C PRO A 97 9.52 -3.13 13.01
N ARG A 98 8.86 -2.25 13.74
CA ARG A 98 9.49 -1.43 14.78
C ARG A 98 9.73 -2.24 16.04
N VAL A 99 10.67 -1.81 16.85
CA VAL A 99 11.01 -2.45 18.11
C VAL A 99 10.86 -1.45 19.25
N ALA A 100 10.08 -1.78 20.26
CA ALA A 100 9.94 -0.99 21.47
C ALA A 100 10.83 -1.59 22.56
N VAL A 101 11.82 -0.81 23.01
CA VAL A 101 12.77 -1.21 24.04
C VAL A 101 12.22 -0.83 25.41
N MET A 102 12.07 -1.80 26.29
CA MET A 102 11.53 -1.65 27.63
C MET A 102 12.67 -1.45 28.64
N PRO A 103 12.57 -0.47 29.58
CA PRO A 103 13.60 -0.22 30.55
C PRO A 103 13.82 -1.41 31.49
N GLU A 104 15.05 -1.58 32.00
CA GLU A 104 15.37 -2.58 33.01
C GLU A 104 14.50 -2.39 34.26
N GLY A 105 14.01 -3.49 34.81
CA GLY A 105 13.12 -3.47 35.98
C GLY A 105 11.63 -3.35 35.68
N SER A 106 11.23 -2.95 34.46
CA SER A 106 9.83 -2.97 34.05
C SER A 106 9.32 -4.40 33.76
N GLN A 107 10.24 -5.38 33.64
CA GLN A 107 9.90 -6.76 33.38
C GLN A 107 9.30 -7.53 34.58
N ASN A 108 9.32 -6.95 35.79
CA ASN A 108 8.61 -7.57 36.93
C ASN A 108 7.10 -7.41 36.73
N GLY A 109 6.56 -8.19 35.74
CA GLY A 109 5.13 -8.26 35.46
C GLY A 109 4.66 -7.68 34.13
N VAL A 110 5.55 -7.09 33.30
CA VAL A 110 5.17 -6.68 31.93
C VAL A 110 5.60 -7.79 30.95
N PRO A 111 4.65 -8.47 30.30
CA PRO A 111 4.96 -9.53 29.36
C PRO A 111 5.74 -9.02 28.15
N ALA A 112 6.60 -9.85 27.57
CA ALA A 112 7.14 -9.62 26.23
C ALA A 112 5.95 -9.55 25.26
N ARG A 113 5.96 -8.55 24.37
CA ARG A 113 4.78 -8.23 23.55
C ARG A 113 5.08 -8.36 22.07
N LEU A 114 4.15 -8.99 21.34
CA LEU A 114 4.06 -8.97 19.90
C LEU A 114 2.76 -8.26 19.51
N ALA A 115 2.85 -7.25 18.68
CA ALA A 115 1.69 -6.47 18.20
C ALA A 115 1.46 -6.76 16.72
N ILE A 116 0.25 -7.20 16.37
CA ILE A 116 -0.17 -7.40 14.98
C ILE A 116 -1.07 -6.25 14.54
N ARG A 117 -0.88 -5.78 13.30
CA ARG A 117 -1.69 -4.72 12.70
C ARG A 117 -2.95 -5.30 12.08
N THR A 118 -4.08 -4.72 12.40
CA THR A 118 -5.39 -5.01 11.79
C THR A 118 -5.94 -3.75 11.12
N GLU A 119 -6.74 -3.91 10.08
CA GLU A 119 -7.47 -2.79 9.47
C GLU A 119 -8.60 -2.31 10.39
N SER A 120 -9.30 -3.26 11.03
CA SER A 120 -10.37 -3.02 12.02
C SER A 120 -10.18 -3.94 13.22
N LEU A 121 -9.97 -3.34 14.37
CA LEU A 121 -9.81 -4.09 15.62
C LEU A 121 -11.10 -4.78 16.05
N VAL A 122 -12.25 -4.18 15.74
CA VAL A 122 -13.58 -4.75 16.03
C VAL A 122 -13.79 -6.02 15.22
N ASP A 123 -13.43 -6.01 13.93
CA ASP A 123 -13.58 -7.17 13.05
C ASP A 123 -12.65 -8.31 13.50
N PHE A 124 -11.43 -7.97 13.93
CA PHE A 124 -10.49 -8.96 14.45
C PHE A 124 -11.02 -9.64 15.73
N ILE A 125 -11.52 -8.85 16.67
CA ILE A 125 -12.10 -9.38 17.91
C ILE A 125 -13.31 -10.27 17.61
N ALA A 126 -14.20 -9.84 16.71
CA ALA A 126 -15.38 -10.59 16.32
C ALA A 126 -15.03 -11.89 15.57
N ALA A 127 -14.05 -11.85 14.65
CA ALA A 127 -13.63 -13.03 13.88
C ALA A 127 -13.03 -14.15 14.75
N HIS A 128 -12.49 -13.79 15.90
CA HIS A 128 -11.84 -14.73 16.83
C HIS A 128 -12.64 -14.95 18.12
N ASP A 129 -13.83 -14.37 18.25
CA ASP A 129 -14.70 -14.45 19.44
C ASP A 129 -13.92 -14.14 20.74
N LEU A 130 -13.12 -13.07 20.73
CA LEU A 130 -12.24 -12.74 21.84
C LEU A 130 -13.00 -12.05 22.98
N PRO A 131 -12.95 -12.57 24.20
CA PRO A 131 -13.56 -11.93 25.36
C PRO A 131 -12.66 -10.81 25.91
N THR A 132 -12.39 -9.81 25.09
CA THR A 132 -11.46 -8.72 25.42
C THR A 132 -12.08 -7.36 25.17
N GLU A 133 -11.61 -6.36 25.92
CA GLU A 133 -12.01 -4.98 25.71
C GLU A 133 -11.01 -4.24 24.82
N ILE A 134 -11.53 -3.39 23.95
CA ILE A 134 -10.71 -2.47 23.18
C ILE A 134 -10.26 -1.33 24.11
N ARG A 135 -8.96 -1.21 24.29
CA ARG A 135 -8.38 -0.05 24.96
C ARG A 135 -8.41 1.13 24.00
N ASP A 136 -8.74 2.27 24.52
CA ASP A 136 -8.93 3.53 23.81
C ASP A 136 -10.27 3.58 23.03
N ARG A 137 -10.87 4.75 22.98
CA ARG A 137 -12.20 4.97 22.40
C ARG A 137 -12.17 4.93 20.88
N PHE A 138 -13.32 4.72 20.26
CA PHE A 138 -13.45 4.94 18.82
C PHE A 138 -13.09 6.38 18.47
N GLY A 139 -12.27 6.56 17.41
CA GLY A 139 -11.68 7.85 17.04
C GLY A 139 -10.34 8.15 17.70
N SER A 140 -9.88 7.36 18.67
CA SER A 140 -8.48 7.39 19.12
C SER A 140 -7.55 6.95 17.99
N ARG A 141 -6.41 7.61 17.88
CA ARG A 141 -5.49 7.38 16.76
C ARG A 141 -4.68 6.07 16.88
N LEU A 142 -4.67 5.46 18.04
CA LEU A 142 -4.14 4.12 18.31
C LEU A 142 -5.12 3.40 19.21
N ARG A 143 -5.65 2.27 18.77
CA ARG A 143 -6.52 1.38 19.53
C ARG A 143 -5.86 0.03 19.67
N ARG A 144 -6.06 -0.64 20.80
CA ARG A 144 -5.39 -1.90 21.14
C ARG A 144 -6.34 -2.85 21.86
N ALA A 145 -6.15 -4.13 21.61
CA ALA A 145 -6.76 -5.19 22.41
C ALA A 145 -5.74 -6.27 22.74
N THR A 146 -5.76 -6.77 23.97
CA THR A 146 -4.99 -7.96 24.32
C THR A 146 -5.71 -9.18 23.74
N VAL A 147 -5.03 -9.92 22.90
CA VAL A 147 -5.54 -11.14 22.27
C VAL A 147 -5.44 -12.31 23.25
N ALA A 148 -4.23 -12.55 23.75
CA ALA A 148 -3.96 -13.56 24.76
C ALA A 148 -2.66 -13.23 25.52
N VAL A 149 -2.54 -13.77 26.73
CA VAL A 149 -1.31 -13.74 27.55
C VAL A 149 -0.99 -15.16 27.96
N GLU A 150 0.16 -15.66 27.57
CA GLU A 150 0.62 -17.02 27.86
C GLU A 150 2.12 -16.98 28.24
N ASN A 151 2.47 -17.65 29.32
CA ASN A 151 3.86 -17.84 29.76
C ASN A 151 4.68 -16.54 29.86
N GLY A 152 4.07 -15.41 30.21
CA GLY A 152 4.74 -14.10 30.26
C GLY A 152 4.90 -13.41 28.88
N PHE A 153 4.21 -13.88 27.87
CA PHE A 153 4.15 -13.29 26.53
C PHE A 153 2.74 -12.76 26.25
N GLU A 154 2.62 -11.55 25.71
CA GLU A 154 1.35 -10.91 25.37
C GLU A 154 1.24 -10.68 23.87
N LEU A 155 0.26 -11.30 23.23
CA LEU A 155 -0.12 -10.96 21.87
C LEU A 155 -1.19 -9.87 21.93
N ILE A 156 -1.00 -8.78 21.17
CA ILE A 156 -1.96 -7.71 21.03
C ILE A 156 -2.32 -7.46 19.57
N ALA A 157 -3.54 -7.07 19.32
CA ALA A 157 -3.98 -6.51 18.05
C ALA A 157 -4.01 -4.99 18.13
N VAL A 158 -3.60 -4.30 17.07
CA VAL A 158 -3.56 -2.84 16.99
C VAL A 158 -4.22 -2.32 15.73
N GLU A 159 -4.97 -1.23 15.89
CA GLU A 159 -5.55 -0.42 14.82
C GLU A 159 -4.97 0.98 14.90
N ARG A 160 -4.50 1.51 13.77
CA ARG A 160 -3.91 2.84 13.67
C ARG A 160 -4.70 3.70 12.71
N LEU A 161 -4.97 4.93 13.11
CA LEU A 161 -5.67 5.93 12.31
C LEU A 161 -4.72 7.12 12.04
N GLY A 162 -3.93 7.02 10.99
CA GLY A 162 -2.94 8.03 10.62
C GLY A 162 -1.95 8.33 11.76
N TRP A 163 -1.45 7.31 12.47
CA TRP A 163 -0.71 7.50 13.71
C TRP A 163 0.47 6.55 13.88
N ARG A 164 1.65 7.12 14.00
CA ARG A 164 2.87 6.33 14.15
C ARG A 164 3.35 6.20 15.60
N HIS A 165 2.80 7.01 16.51
CA HIS A 165 3.20 7.00 17.91
C HIS A 165 2.69 5.78 18.69
N PHE A 166 3.23 5.55 19.90
CA PHE A 166 2.93 4.41 20.78
C PHE A 166 2.05 4.77 21.97
N VAL A 167 1.72 6.04 22.11
CA VAL A 167 0.69 6.51 23.03
C VAL A 167 -0.54 6.91 22.24
N SER A 168 -1.70 6.56 22.75
CA SER A 168 -2.96 6.99 22.15
C SER A 168 -3.20 8.47 22.41
N SER A 169 -4.00 9.08 21.56
CA SER A 169 -4.56 10.42 21.84
C SER A 169 -6.06 10.27 21.98
N GLU A 170 -6.59 10.74 23.12
CA GLU A 170 -8.03 10.82 23.30
C GLU A 170 -8.65 11.71 22.23
N PRO A 171 -9.74 11.28 21.58
CA PRO A 171 -10.44 12.09 20.60
C PRO A 171 -11.12 13.27 21.30
N VAL A 172 -10.94 14.46 20.75
CA VAL A 172 -11.66 15.65 21.20
C VAL A 172 -13.16 15.51 20.90
N PRO A 173 -14.06 16.18 21.66
CA PRO A 173 -15.48 16.16 21.36
C PRO A 173 -15.79 16.52 19.92
N GLY A 174 -16.66 15.74 19.26
CA GLY A 174 -17.01 15.93 17.84
C GLY A 174 -16.05 15.26 16.83
N PHE A 175 -14.86 14.82 17.24
CA PHE A 175 -13.88 14.25 16.30
C PHE A 175 -14.38 12.97 15.60
N VAL A 176 -15.15 12.14 16.29
CA VAL A 176 -15.78 10.95 15.67
C VAL A 176 -16.74 11.35 14.55
N THR A 177 -17.55 12.38 14.77
CA THR A 177 -18.44 12.92 13.72
C THR A 177 -17.64 13.46 12.54
N SER A 178 -16.52 14.13 12.81
CA SER A 178 -15.60 14.62 11.76
C SER A 178 -14.99 13.48 10.96
N ILE A 179 -14.59 12.36 11.60
CA ILE A 179 -14.09 11.16 10.91
C ILE A 179 -15.15 10.63 9.94
N ILE A 180 -16.39 10.43 10.44
CA ILE A 180 -17.50 9.92 9.62
C ILE A 180 -17.77 10.87 8.44
N ALA A 181 -17.82 12.17 8.68
CA ALA A 181 -18.05 13.16 7.63
C ALA A 181 -16.92 13.16 6.59
N ALA A 182 -15.66 13.12 7.01
CA ALA A 182 -14.51 13.05 6.12
C ALA A 182 -14.50 11.75 5.28
N GLN A 183 -14.87 10.62 5.87
CA GLN A 183 -15.00 9.35 5.16
C GLN A 183 -16.12 9.41 4.12
N GLU A 184 -17.28 9.98 4.45
CA GLU A 184 -18.40 10.12 3.51
C GLU A 184 -18.06 11.01 2.31
N LEU A 185 -17.21 12.03 2.45
CA LEU A 185 -16.74 12.82 1.32
C LEU A 185 -16.11 11.95 0.23
N TRP A 186 -15.27 10.99 0.62
CA TRP A 186 -14.60 10.10 -0.32
C TRP A 186 -15.51 8.98 -0.82
N ARG A 187 -16.32 8.40 0.06
CA ARG A 187 -17.24 7.31 -0.27
C ARG A 187 -18.27 7.71 -1.32
N THR A 188 -18.77 8.95 -1.23
CA THR A 188 -19.86 9.46 -2.06
C THR A 188 -19.39 10.39 -3.17
N ARG A 189 -18.07 10.59 -3.35
CA ARG A 189 -17.54 11.50 -4.36
C ARG A 189 -18.01 11.11 -5.77
N ASN A 190 -18.41 12.10 -6.57
CA ASN A 190 -18.75 11.89 -7.96
C ASN A 190 -17.49 11.61 -8.81
N ARG A 191 -17.38 10.43 -9.36
CA ARG A 191 -16.28 10.02 -10.24
C ARG A 191 -16.62 10.13 -11.74
N ASN A 192 -17.87 10.45 -12.09
CA ASN A 192 -18.38 10.46 -13.46
C ASN A 192 -18.49 11.89 -14.03
N LEU A 193 -17.56 12.76 -13.68
CA LEU A 193 -17.52 14.11 -14.24
C LEU A 193 -16.99 14.07 -15.68
N VAL A 194 -17.66 14.80 -16.57
CA VAL A 194 -17.35 14.79 -18.02
C VAL A 194 -16.03 15.52 -18.32
N ARG A 195 -15.77 16.62 -17.60
CA ARG A 195 -14.57 17.42 -17.78
C ARG A 195 -13.56 17.11 -16.67
N ASP A 196 -12.34 16.77 -17.05
CA ASP A 196 -11.28 16.43 -16.10
C ASP A 196 -10.90 17.62 -15.20
N CYS A 197 -11.02 18.87 -15.69
CA CYS A 197 -10.81 20.06 -14.85
C CYS A 197 -11.81 20.18 -13.69
N ASP A 198 -13.07 19.76 -13.90
CA ASP A 198 -14.07 19.73 -12.82
C ASP A 198 -13.77 18.60 -11.83
N ALA A 199 -13.27 17.46 -12.32
CA ALA A 199 -12.86 16.36 -11.48
C ALA A 199 -11.66 16.73 -10.59
N ILE A 200 -10.66 17.42 -11.14
CA ILE A 200 -9.52 17.96 -10.39
C ILE A 200 -9.99 18.93 -9.30
N LYS A 201 -10.82 19.90 -9.69
CA LYS A 201 -11.35 20.89 -8.75
C LYS A 201 -12.06 20.20 -7.59
N LEU A 202 -12.98 19.26 -7.90
CA LEU A 202 -13.69 18.48 -6.89
C LEU A 202 -12.75 17.70 -5.99
N ALA A 203 -11.72 17.02 -6.55
CA ALA A 203 -10.77 16.25 -5.76
C ALA A 203 -10.05 17.13 -4.72
N PHE A 204 -9.55 18.31 -5.12
CA PHE A 204 -8.87 19.23 -4.21
C PHE A 204 -9.83 19.87 -3.19
N GLU A 205 -11.07 20.17 -3.57
CA GLU A 205 -12.09 20.69 -2.64
C GLU A 205 -12.43 19.65 -1.57
N LEU A 206 -12.63 18.38 -1.95
CA LEU A 206 -12.89 17.30 -1.00
C LEU A 206 -11.68 17.05 -0.09
N GLN A 207 -10.47 17.09 -0.64
CA GLN A 207 -9.23 16.97 0.13
C GLN A 207 -9.10 18.07 1.17
N ALA A 208 -9.24 19.33 0.77
CA ALA A 208 -9.15 20.47 1.68
C ALA A 208 -10.16 20.34 2.83
N LYS A 209 -11.41 19.97 2.49
CA LYS A 209 -12.46 19.76 3.50
C LYS A 209 -12.18 18.58 4.43
N ALA A 210 -11.66 17.48 3.90
CA ALA A 210 -11.27 16.34 4.76
C ALA A 210 -10.13 16.71 5.71
N ILE A 211 -9.12 17.43 5.22
CA ILE A 211 -8.00 17.92 6.04
C ILE A 211 -8.48 18.90 7.12
N GLU A 212 -9.40 19.79 6.78
CA GLU A 212 -10.02 20.71 7.76
C GLU A 212 -10.75 19.96 8.89
N LEU A 213 -11.47 18.88 8.54
CA LEU A 213 -12.26 18.08 9.49
C LEU A 213 -11.39 17.26 10.46
N VAL A 214 -10.31 16.62 9.95
CA VAL A 214 -9.61 15.57 10.72
C VAL A 214 -8.08 15.70 10.72
N GLY A 215 -7.54 16.69 10.04
CA GLY A 215 -6.10 16.87 9.83
C GLY A 215 -5.55 15.96 8.70
N PRO A 216 -4.35 16.28 8.18
CA PRO A 216 -3.82 15.63 6.97
C PRO A 216 -3.60 14.13 7.11
N ASP A 217 -3.07 13.67 8.26
CA ASP A 217 -2.74 12.26 8.47
C ASP A 217 -3.98 11.36 8.47
N VAL A 218 -5.04 11.78 9.19
CA VAL A 218 -6.30 11.03 9.25
C VAL A 218 -7.04 11.13 7.90
N ALA A 219 -7.02 12.31 7.28
CA ALA A 219 -7.62 12.50 5.96
C ALA A 219 -6.95 11.61 4.90
N SER A 220 -5.61 11.45 4.97
CA SER A 220 -4.86 10.51 4.13
C SER A 220 -5.30 9.06 4.36
N GLU A 221 -5.33 8.60 5.62
CA GLU A 221 -5.74 7.23 5.95
C GLU A 221 -7.15 6.93 5.41
N LEU A 222 -8.11 7.84 5.61
CA LEU A 222 -9.49 7.69 5.15
C LEU A 222 -9.59 7.69 3.62
N PHE A 223 -8.81 8.55 2.94
CA PHE A 223 -8.75 8.57 1.48
C PHE A 223 -8.31 7.21 0.94
N PHE A 224 -7.18 6.69 1.41
CA PHE A 224 -6.64 5.41 0.94
C PHE A 224 -7.53 4.22 1.32
N ALA A 225 -8.18 4.24 2.48
CA ALA A 225 -9.16 3.22 2.85
C ALA A 225 -10.35 3.18 1.86
N GLU A 226 -10.90 4.34 1.47
CA GLU A 226 -11.99 4.39 0.49
C GLU A 226 -11.52 4.11 -0.94
N GLU A 227 -10.27 4.44 -1.31
CA GLU A 227 -9.67 4.03 -2.59
C GLU A 227 -9.48 2.50 -2.66
N ARG A 228 -8.98 1.85 -1.59
CA ARG A 228 -8.91 0.38 -1.51
C ARG A 228 -10.29 -0.25 -1.67
N ARG A 229 -11.31 0.28 -0.97
CA ARG A 229 -12.69 -0.21 -1.06
C ARG A 229 -13.29 -0.02 -2.47
N TYR A 230 -13.00 1.10 -3.13
CA TYR A 230 -13.46 1.35 -4.50
C TYR A 230 -12.78 0.43 -5.52
N TRP A 231 -11.49 0.20 -5.38
CA TRP A 231 -10.71 -0.74 -6.19
C TRP A 231 -11.20 -2.17 -6.00
N GLU A 232 -11.34 -2.63 -4.76
CA GLU A 232 -11.78 -3.97 -4.40
C GLU A 232 -13.12 -4.33 -5.05
N LYS A 233 -14.10 -3.44 -5.00
CA LYS A 233 -15.42 -3.66 -5.64
C LYS A 233 -15.34 -4.00 -7.13
N ARG A 234 -14.22 -3.71 -7.77
CA ARG A 234 -14.00 -3.88 -9.21
C ARG A 234 -12.81 -4.79 -9.53
N ASN A 235 -12.35 -5.57 -8.54
CA ASN A 235 -11.23 -6.50 -8.71
C ASN A 235 -11.56 -7.83 -8.01
N ARG A 236 -11.82 -8.88 -8.81
CA ARG A 236 -12.20 -10.20 -8.32
C ARG A 236 -11.12 -10.82 -7.44
N ALA A 237 -9.86 -10.74 -7.85
CA ALA A 237 -8.73 -11.27 -7.07
C ALA A 237 -8.64 -10.56 -5.70
N GLY A 238 -8.80 -9.24 -5.70
CA GLY A 238 -8.86 -8.42 -4.47
C GLY A 238 -10.00 -8.83 -3.56
N GLN A 239 -11.22 -9.05 -4.10
CA GLN A 239 -12.38 -9.50 -3.32
C GLN A 239 -12.15 -10.87 -2.68
N ILE A 240 -11.59 -11.82 -3.43
CA ILE A 240 -11.29 -13.16 -2.93
C ILE A 240 -10.26 -13.08 -1.80
N GLN A 241 -9.16 -12.36 -2.02
CA GLN A 241 -8.12 -12.25 -1.02
C GLN A 241 -8.59 -11.46 0.23
N LYS A 242 -9.34 -10.37 0.03
CA LYS A 242 -9.93 -9.61 1.15
C LYS A 242 -10.84 -10.49 2.01
N ARG A 243 -11.74 -11.25 1.37
CA ARG A 243 -12.63 -12.18 2.08
C ARG A 243 -11.84 -13.17 2.95
N ARG A 244 -10.75 -13.73 2.44
CA ARG A 244 -9.90 -14.68 3.18
C ARG A 244 -9.26 -14.02 4.39
N GLN A 245 -8.75 -12.81 4.24
CA GLN A 245 -8.16 -12.02 5.34
C GLN A 245 -9.22 -11.53 6.34
N ASP A 246 -10.43 -11.22 5.87
CA ASP A 246 -11.56 -10.80 6.73
C ASP A 246 -12.11 -11.95 7.57
N LEU A 247 -12.04 -13.21 7.11
CA LEU A 247 -12.36 -14.36 7.94
C LEU A 247 -11.43 -14.48 9.17
N LEU A 248 -10.25 -13.86 9.11
CA LEU A 248 -9.33 -13.70 10.24
C LEU A 248 -9.39 -12.27 10.84
N GLY A 249 -10.31 -11.42 10.40
CA GLY A 249 -10.51 -10.07 10.92
C GLY A 249 -9.37 -9.08 10.63
N LEU A 250 -8.52 -9.35 9.65
CA LEU A 250 -7.27 -8.61 9.43
C LEU A 250 -7.37 -7.51 8.38
N GLY A 251 -8.35 -7.61 7.46
CA GLY A 251 -8.49 -6.64 6.38
C GLY A 251 -7.25 -6.55 5.48
N TRP A 252 -6.93 -5.36 5.02
CA TRP A 252 -5.71 -5.05 4.27
C TRP A 252 -4.56 -4.55 5.16
N GLY A 253 -4.45 -5.03 6.40
CA GLY A 253 -3.37 -4.64 7.32
C GLY A 253 -1.96 -4.95 6.81
N ASN A 254 -1.82 -5.86 5.83
CA ASN A 254 -0.58 -6.25 5.15
C ASN A 254 -0.30 -5.50 3.84
N HIS A 255 -0.98 -4.40 3.53
CA HIS A 255 -0.69 -3.62 2.32
C HIS A 255 0.78 -3.15 2.30
N ASP A 256 1.39 -3.14 1.11
CA ASP A 256 2.76 -2.66 0.88
C ASP A 256 2.73 -1.27 0.25
N HIS A 257 2.26 -1.16 -0.98
CA HIS A 257 2.11 0.13 -1.66
C HIS A 257 0.85 0.18 -2.54
N HIS A 258 0.53 1.37 -3.03
CA HIS A 258 -0.66 1.64 -3.82
C HIS A 258 -0.24 2.26 -5.14
N THR A 259 -0.62 1.68 -6.28
CA THR A 259 -0.25 2.21 -7.60
C THR A 259 -1.37 3.05 -8.19
N PHE A 260 -1.01 4.30 -8.51
CA PHE A 260 -1.86 5.29 -9.15
C PHE A 260 -1.32 5.64 -10.52
N ARG A 261 -2.11 5.40 -11.57
CA ARG A 261 -1.81 5.81 -12.94
C ARG A 261 -2.34 7.21 -13.22
N CYS A 262 -1.53 8.03 -13.87
CA CYS A 262 -1.91 9.39 -14.21
C CYS A 262 -1.47 9.77 -15.62
N SER A 263 -2.29 10.57 -16.28
CA SER A 263 -1.95 11.16 -17.57
C SER A 263 -0.85 12.21 -17.42
N ARG A 264 -0.07 12.42 -18.48
CA ARG A 264 1.02 13.39 -18.52
C ARG A 264 0.57 14.81 -18.14
N GLN A 265 -0.65 15.17 -18.54
CA GLN A 265 -1.25 16.47 -18.26
C GLN A 265 -1.47 16.73 -16.77
N PHE A 266 -1.89 15.69 -16.01
CA PHE A 266 -2.34 15.85 -14.61
C PHE A 266 -1.39 15.22 -13.60
N PHE A 267 -0.24 14.73 -14.03
CA PHE A 267 0.70 14.06 -13.14
C PHE A 267 1.19 14.97 -12.00
N ALA A 268 1.56 16.22 -12.33
CA ALA A 268 1.95 17.20 -11.31
C ALA A 268 0.80 17.51 -10.32
N ASP A 269 -0.45 17.46 -10.79
CA ASP A 269 -1.62 17.63 -9.91
C ASP A 269 -1.78 16.45 -8.96
N LEU A 270 -1.59 15.20 -9.42
CA LEU A 270 -1.56 14.02 -8.55
C LEU A 270 -0.48 14.16 -7.47
N ILE A 271 0.75 14.55 -7.88
CA ILE A 271 1.84 14.72 -6.91
C ILE A 271 1.48 15.82 -5.90
N ARG A 272 0.97 16.96 -6.33
CA ARG A 272 0.53 18.04 -5.44
C ARG A 272 -0.60 17.58 -4.50
N PHE A 273 -1.54 16.78 -5.01
CA PHE A 273 -2.61 16.19 -4.21
C PHE A 273 -2.05 15.31 -3.08
N LEU A 274 -1.05 14.47 -3.37
CA LEU A 274 -0.41 13.63 -2.35
C LEU A 274 0.42 14.47 -1.36
N LEU A 275 1.18 15.46 -1.84
CA LEU A 275 1.94 16.37 -0.98
C LEU A 275 1.05 17.15 0.01
N ASN A 276 -0.16 17.54 -0.38
CA ASN A 276 -1.12 18.21 0.50
C ASN A 276 -1.57 17.32 1.67
N PHE A 277 -1.57 15.99 1.53
CA PHE A 277 -1.79 15.06 2.64
C PHE A 277 -0.57 14.90 3.56
N GLY A 278 0.60 15.44 3.19
CA GLY A 278 1.83 15.30 3.94
C GLY A 278 2.76 14.19 3.44
N PHE A 279 2.51 13.64 2.26
CA PHE A 279 3.48 12.74 1.62
C PHE A 279 4.78 13.48 1.32
N THR A 280 5.86 12.72 1.34
CA THR A 280 7.18 13.18 0.89
C THR A 280 7.63 12.37 -0.32
N LYS A 281 8.28 13.03 -1.27
CA LYS A 281 8.90 12.34 -2.41
C LYS A 281 10.07 11.51 -1.91
N ARG A 282 10.09 10.21 -2.23
CA ARG A 282 11.15 9.28 -1.85
C ARG A 282 12.18 9.14 -2.95
N GLU A 283 11.76 8.69 -4.14
CA GLU A 283 12.62 8.44 -5.29
C GLU A 283 11.84 8.51 -6.58
N ARG A 284 12.55 8.72 -7.68
CA ARG A 284 12.03 8.61 -9.04
C ARG A 284 12.41 7.26 -9.62
N TYR A 285 11.52 6.70 -10.40
CA TYR A 285 11.70 5.43 -11.07
C TYR A 285 11.53 5.62 -12.57
N TYR A 286 12.34 4.92 -13.38
CA TYR A 286 12.17 4.87 -14.81
C TYR A 286 12.28 3.41 -15.29
N ALA A 287 11.23 2.94 -15.98
CA ALA A 287 11.11 1.56 -16.43
C ALA A 287 11.94 1.23 -17.68
N GLY A 288 12.58 2.24 -18.28
CA GLY A 288 13.38 2.11 -19.50
C GLY A 288 12.65 2.60 -20.76
N ALA A 289 13.42 2.88 -21.81
CA ALA A 289 12.92 3.45 -23.06
C ALA A 289 11.90 2.55 -23.78
N GLU A 290 12.04 1.23 -23.66
CA GLU A 290 11.12 0.28 -24.26
C GLU A 290 9.75 0.29 -23.58
N ALA A 291 9.70 0.44 -22.24
CA ALA A 291 8.48 0.53 -21.48
C ALA A 291 7.80 1.90 -21.64
N GLY A 292 8.56 2.98 -21.77
CA GLY A 292 8.07 4.33 -22.04
C GLY A 292 7.26 4.94 -20.90
N TRP A 293 7.57 4.58 -19.62
CA TRP A 293 6.93 5.13 -18.45
C TRP A 293 7.90 5.26 -17.28
N GLY A 294 7.54 6.07 -16.34
CA GLY A 294 8.25 6.23 -15.06
C GLY A 294 7.28 6.50 -13.92
N ALA A 295 7.82 6.65 -12.74
CA ALA A 295 7.04 6.92 -11.55
C ALA A 295 7.74 7.86 -10.58
N GLN A 296 6.94 8.56 -9.78
CA GLN A 296 7.37 9.16 -8.52
C GLN A 296 6.88 8.29 -7.38
N ILE A 297 7.80 7.81 -6.55
CA ILE A 297 7.47 7.10 -5.32
C ILE A 297 7.37 8.11 -4.19
N LEU A 298 6.29 8.04 -3.42
CA LEU A 298 6.04 8.91 -2.27
C LEU A 298 5.73 8.06 -1.03
N GLU A 299 6.10 8.58 0.13
CA GLU A 299 5.80 7.95 1.43
C GLU A 299 5.09 8.94 2.35
N HIS A 300 4.11 8.43 3.09
CA HIS A 300 3.44 9.16 4.15
C HIS A 300 3.84 8.57 5.51
N TYR A 301 4.74 9.25 6.20
CA TYR A 301 5.34 8.76 7.44
C TYR A 301 4.33 8.38 8.53
N PRO A 302 3.26 9.17 8.83
CA PRO A 302 2.31 8.85 9.90
C PRO A 302 1.47 7.59 9.66
N THR A 303 1.11 7.29 8.40
CA THR A 303 0.30 6.12 8.03
C THR A 303 1.15 4.92 7.64
N GLY A 304 2.38 5.14 7.20
CA GLY A 304 3.24 4.13 6.58
C GLY A 304 2.81 3.77 5.15
N ILE A 305 1.93 4.56 4.53
CA ILE A 305 1.49 4.34 3.16
C ILE A 305 2.57 4.77 2.17
N THR A 306 2.88 3.89 1.24
CA THR A 306 3.71 4.18 0.06
C THR A 306 2.81 4.27 -1.17
N VAL A 307 3.07 5.25 -2.03
CA VAL A 307 2.41 5.41 -3.33
C VAL A 307 3.42 5.32 -4.45
N PHE A 308 3.09 4.51 -5.44
CA PHE A 308 3.78 4.41 -6.72
C PHE A 308 2.92 5.15 -7.76
N ALA A 309 3.33 6.35 -8.15
CA ALA A 309 2.57 7.19 -9.08
C ALA A 309 3.18 7.08 -10.48
N ASP A 310 2.47 6.41 -11.40
CA ASP A 310 2.93 6.12 -12.76
C ASP A 310 2.53 7.21 -13.75
N VAL A 311 3.41 7.44 -14.74
CA VAL A 311 3.14 8.31 -15.89
C VAL A 311 3.93 7.85 -17.11
N ASP A 312 3.37 7.99 -18.32
CA ASP A 312 4.16 7.85 -19.56
C ASP A 312 5.31 8.86 -19.55
N LEU A 313 6.53 8.41 -19.80
CA LEU A 313 7.75 9.20 -19.70
C LEU A 313 8.71 8.86 -20.83
N MET A 314 9.23 9.87 -21.52
CA MET A 314 10.27 9.70 -22.54
C MET A 314 11.67 9.72 -21.89
N PRO A 315 12.67 9.07 -22.50
CA PRO A 315 14.03 9.02 -21.94
C PRO A 315 14.62 10.39 -21.57
N GLU A 316 14.41 11.39 -22.43
CA GLU A 316 14.91 12.76 -22.24
C GLU A 316 14.26 13.50 -21.08
N GLU A 317 13.09 13.05 -20.65
CA GLU A 317 12.34 13.66 -19.55
C GLU A 317 12.78 13.16 -18.17
N THR A 318 13.64 12.16 -18.12
CA THR A 318 14.24 11.66 -16.87
C THR A 318 15.21 12.67 -16.23
N GLU A 319 15.77 13.58 -17.04
CA GLU A 319 16.70 14.61 -16.59
C GLU A 319 16.01 15.79 -15.88
N ILE A 320 14.68 15.92 -16.03
CA ILE A 320 13.91 16.97 -15.37
C ILE A 320 13.13 16.42 -14.16
N ASP A 321 12.69 17.29 -13.25
CA ASP A 321 11.73 16.90 -12.21
C ASP A 321 10.31 16.90 -12.79
N PHE A 322 9.98 15.81 -13.47
CA PHE A 322 8.67 15.61 -14.12
C PHE A 322 7.47 15.58 -13.15
N SER A 323 7.73 15.60 -11.85
CA SER A 323 6.69 15.64 -10.82
C SER A 323 6.24 17.06 -10.45
N GLN A 324 6.87 18.10 -10.98
CA GLN A 324 6.57 19.50 -10.61
C GLN A 324 5.75 20.26 -11.65
N GLN A 325 5.75 19.82 -12.89
CA GLN A 325 5.05 20.49 -13.98
C GLN A 325 4.37 19.48 -14.89
N ALA A 326 3.29 19.92 -15.56
CA ALA A 326 2.64 19.12 -16.58
C ALA A 326 3.62 18.76 -17.69
N LEU A 327 3.64 17.49 -18.08
CA LEU A 327 4.44 17.02 -19.20
C LEU A 327 3.74 17.38 -20.53
N PRO A 328 4.48 17.72 -21.58
CA PRO A 328 3.91 17.97 -22.90
C PRO A 328 3.13 16.76 -23.42
N GLU A 329 2.14 16.98 -24.27
CA GLU A 329 1.46 15.89 -24.95
C GLU A 329 2.47 15.04 -25.75
N ALA A 330 2.40 13.73 -25.59
CA ALA A 330 3.19 12.80 -26.40
C ALA A 330 2.46 12.52 -27.72
N PRO A 331 3.20 12.31 -28.83
CA PRO A 331 2.59 12.00 -30.14
C PRO A 331 1.87 10.64 -30.14
N ARG A 332 2.20 9.78 -29.18
CA ARG A 332 1.57 8.48 -28.95
C ARG A 332 1.35 8.27 -27.46
N LEU A 333 0.27 7.61 -27.10
CA LEU A 333 0.05 7.17 -25.73
C LEU A 333 0.88 5.90 -25.46
N GLY A 334 1.63 5.91 -24.38
CA GLY A 334 2.19 4.70 -23.78
C GLY A 334 1.09 3.89 -23.06
N THR A 335 1.52 2.87 -22.35
CA THR A 335 0.61 1.97 -21.61
C THR A 335 -0.17 2.72 -20.52
N VAL A 336 0.49 3.61 -19.79
CA VAL A 336 -0.15 4.38 -18.69
C VAL A 336 -1.13 5.41 -19.27
N GLY A 337 -0.73 6.18 -20.27
CA GLY A 337 -1.57 7.19 -20.90
C GLY A 337 -2.80 6.60 -21.60
N LEU A 338 -2.66 5.44 -22.25
CA LEU A 338 -3.80 4.74 -22.84
C LEU A 338 -4.78 4.26 -21.76
N TRP A 339 -4.26 3.70 -20.67
CA TRP A 339 -5.09 3.29 -19.54
C TRP A 339 -5.89 4.47 -18.96
N CYS A 340 -5.22 5.62 -18.74
CA CYS A 340 -5.89 6.85 -18.28
C CYS A 340 -6.90 7.37 -19.32
N GLY A 341 -6.58 7.28 -20.58
CA GLY A 341 -7.51 7.65 -21.66
C GLY A 341 -8.80 6.82 -21.64
N LEU A 342 -8.70 5.53 -21.38
CA LEU A 342 -9.83 4.60 -21.34
C LEU A 342 -10.64 4.67 -20.03
N HIS A 343 -9.97 4.77 -18.89
CA HIS A 343 -10.60 4.65 -17.57
C HIS A 343 -10.67 5.96 -16.78
N GLY A 344 -9.86 6.96 -17.14
CA GLY A 344 -9.64 8.19 -16.37
C GLY A 344 -8.40 8.07 -15.46
N ASP A 345 -7.94 9.21 -14.99
CA ASP A 345 -6.82 9.25 -14.04
C ASP A 345 -7.22 8.64 -12.70
N SER A 346 -6.29 7.91 -12.07
CA SER A 346 -6.57 7.13 -10.86
C SER A 346 -7.16 7.98 -9.74
N PHE A 347 -6.57 9.13 -9.43
CA PHE A 347 -7.04 9.97 -8.32
C PHE A 347 -8.33 10.74 -8.64
N LEU A 348 -8.80 10.72 -9.89
CA LEU A 348 -10.03 11.41 -10.35
C LEU A 348 -11.18 10.42 -10.53
N GLN A 349 -11.12 9.57 -11.56
CA GLN A 349 -12.22 8.69 -11.95
C GLN A 349 -11.96 7.22 -11.69
N ALA A 350 -10.80 6.73 -12.15
CA ALA A 350 -10.55 5.30 -12.22
C ALA A 350 -10.34 4.61 -10.86
N GLY A 351 -9.79 5.31 -9.86
CA GLY A 351 -9.27 4.68 -8.66
C GLY A 351 -7.90 4.03 -8.91
N MET A 352 -7.36 3.35 -7.93
CA MET A 352 -6.06 2.66 -8.02
C MET A 352 -6.02 1.68 -9.18
N HIS A 353 -4.84 1.58 -9.83
CA HIS A 353 -4.61 0.55 -10.85
C HIS A 353 -4.41 -0.81 -10.20
N HIS A 354 -3.61 -0.91 -9.17
CA HIS A 354 -3.49 -2.10 -8.36
C HIS A 354 -3.16 -1.79 -6.90
N LEU A 355 -3.47 -2.76 -6.04
CA LEU A 355 -3.01 -2.83 -4.67
C LEU A 355 -1.93 -3.90 -4.59
N GLU A 356 -0.84 -3.55 -3.98
CA GLU A 356 0.24 -4.45 -3.62
C GLU A 356 0.15 -4.77 -2.14
N ALA A 357 0.12 -6.06 -1.84
CA ALA A 357 0.14 -6.55 -0.48
C ALA A 357 1.19 -7.65 -0.32
N ARG A 358 1.70 -7.79 0.90
CA ARG A 358 2.78 -8.71 1.23
C ARG A 358 2.23 -10.10 1.50
N PHE A 359 2.80 -11.09 0.80
CA PHE A 359 2.38 -12.47 0.86
C PHE A 359 3.57 -13.42 0.92
N GLU A 360 3.30 -14.68 1.25
CA GLU A 360 4.16 -15.79 0.86
C GLU A 360 3.85 -16.11 -0.61
N PHE A 361 4.84 -15.82 -1.47
CA PHE A 361 4.64 -15.74 -2.92
C PHE A 361 4.07 -17.01 -3.56
N GLY A 362 4.61 -18.18 -3.14
CA GLY A 362 4.19 -19.48 -3.65
C GLY A 362 2.80 -19.87 -3.16
N ALA A 363 2.59 -19.79 -1.86
CA ALA A 363 1.34 -20.16 -1.22
C ALA A 363 0.15 -19.34 -1.74
N LEU A 364 0.32 -18.01 -1.90
CA LEU A 364 -0.76 -17.19 -2.44
C LEU A 364 -1.13 -17.61 -3.87
N ARG A 365 -0.15 -17.88 -4.73
CA ARG A 365 -0.40 -18.28 -6.13
C ARG A 365 -1.21 -19.58 -6.20
N GLU A 366 -0.83 -20.58 -5.41
CA GLU A 366 -1.52 -21.87 -5.34
C GLU A 366 -2.95 -21.70 -4.82
N GLN A 367 -3.11 -20.92 -3.76
CA GLN A 367 -4.40 -20.70 -3.13
C GLN A 367 -5.36 -19.90 -4.03
N LEU A 368 -4.88 -18.86 -4.73
CA LEU A 368 -5.68 -18.11 -5.69
C LEU A 368 -6.04 -18.96 -6.91
N ALA A 369 -5.13 -19.82 -7.39
CA ALA A 369 -5.44 -20.76 -8.46
C ALA A 369 -6.56 -21.72 -8.07
N GLY A 370 -6.60 -22.18 -6.82
CA GLY A 370 -7.70 -22.98 -6.26
C GLY A 370 -9.05 -22.25 -6.25
N GLU A 371 -9.05 -20.91 -6.18
CA GLU A 371 -10.24 -20.05 -6.28
C GLU A 371 -10.55 -19.61 -7.73
N GLY A 372 -9.82 -20.16 -8.72
CA GLY A 372 -9.99 -19.84 -10.14
C GLY A 372 -9.46 -18.47 -10.53
N VAL A 373 -8.43 -17.97 -9.84
CA VAL A 373 -7.70 -16.76 -10.19
C VAL A 373 -6.30 -17.12 -10.66
N SER A 374 -6.01 -16.87 -11.92
CA SER A 374 -4.67 -17.10 -12.49
C SER A 374 -3.71 -15.97 -12.11
N THR A 375 -2.43 -16.33 -12.03
CA THR A 375 -1.34 -15.38 -11.81
C THR A 375 -0.44 -15.36 -13.04
N MET A 376 -0.07 -14.18 -13.49
CA MET A 376 0.87 -13.98 -14.60
C MET A 376 2.27 -14.51 -14.24
N LYS A 377 3.15 -14.60 -15.23
CA LYS A 377 4.57 -14.90 -14.97
C LYS A 377 5.16 -13.84 -14.06
N PRO A 378 6.01 -14.22 -13.10
CA PRO A 378 6.72 -13.26 -12.26
C PRO A 378 7.51 -12.26 -13.12
N PHE A 379 7.40 -10.98 -12.79
CA PHE A 379 8.25 -9.94 -13.36
C PHE A 379 9.44 -9.60 -12.44
N SER A 380 9.42 -10.10 -11.23
CA SER A 380 10.57 -10.14 -10.32
C SER A 380 10.63 -11.52 -9.67
N ASP A 381 11.80 -12.17 -9.73
CA ASP A 381 12.04 -13.48 -9.13
C ASP A 381 13.43 -13.51 -8.47
N PHE A 382 13.76 -12.42 -7.77
CA PHE A 382 14.95 -12.36 -6.93
C PHE A 382 14.65 -13.01 -5.57
N GLU A 383 15.68 -13.54 -4.92
CA GLU A 383 15.54 -14.11 -3.58
C GLU A 383 14.91 -13.12 -2.58
N PHE A 384 15.26 -11.84 -2.71
CA PHE A 384 14.81 -10.77 -1.83
C PHE A 384 13.54 -10.03 -2.31
N LEU A 385 13.09 -10.26 -3.56
CA LEU A 385 11.92 -9.58 -4.13
C LEU A 385 11.25 -10.45 -5.19
N LYS A 386 10.10 -11.01 -4.87
CA LYS A 386 9.26 -11.74 -5.83
C LYS A 386 7.97 -10.98 -6.07
N GLN A 387 7.62 -10.81 -7.36
CA GLN A 387 6.44 -10.03 -7.75
C GLN A 387 5.76 -10.66 -8.97
N ALA A 388 4.44 -10.77 -8.92
CA ALA A 388 3.61 -11.16 -10.04
C ALA A 388 2.22 -10.53 -9.92
N PHE A 389 1.64 -10.14 -11.05
CA PHE A 389 0.24 -9.74 -11.10
C PHE A 389 -0.69 -10.95 -11.22
N THR A 390 -1.87 -10.86 -10.65
CA THR A 390 -3.00 -11.68 -11.07
C THR A 390 -3.42 -11.31 -12.50
N GLU A 391 -4.18 -12.17 -13.18
CA GLU A 391 -4.83 -11.79 -14.43
C GLU A 391 -5.58 -10.47 -14.27
N GLY A 392 -5.55 -9.66 -15.34
CA GLY A 392 -6.16 -8.34 -15.33
C GLY A 392 -7.68 -8.40 -15.27
N GLU A 393 -8.25 -7.70 -14.33
CA GLU A 393 -9.69 -7.48 -14.29
C GLU A 393 -10.11 -6.52 -15.41
N ARG A 394 -11.08 -6.91 -16.24
CA ARG A 394 -11.56 -6.07 -17.34
C ARG A 394 -12.70 -5.19 -16.88
N TRP A 395 -12.52 -3.89 -17.08
CA TRP A 395 -13.57 -2.91 -16.79
C TRP A 395 -14.28 -2.45 -18.06
N PRO A 396 -15.59 -2.22 -18.03
CA PRO A 396 -16.28 -1.52 -19.09
C PRO A 396 -15.65 -0.14 -19.34
N VAL A 397 -15.56 0.27 -20.60
CA VAL A 397 -15.02 1.58 -20.98
C VAL A 397 -16.16 2.47 -21.49
N ASP A 398 -16.17 3.73 -21.02
CA ASP A 398 -17.12 4.73 -21.51
C ASP A 398 -16.92 4.99 -23.02
N SER A 399 -18.00 4.82 -23.80
CA SER A 399 -17.97 5.00 -25.26
C SER A 399 -17.50 6.40 -25.68
N ASN A 400 -17.76 7.44 -24.89
CA ASN A 400 -17.28 8.80 -25.18
C ASN A 400 -15.76 8.91 -24.99
N ARG A 401 -15.17 8.18 -24.03
CA ARG A 401 -13.72 8.10 -23.86
C ARG A 401 -13.07 7.42 -25.07
N VAL A 402 -13.63 6.28 -25.49
CA VAL A 402 -13.17 5.57 -26.68
C VAL A 402 -13.27 6.46 -27.91
N GLN A 403 -14.38 7.19 -28.07
CA GLN A 403 -14.58 8.09 -29.21
C GLN A 403 -13.55 9.23 -29.22
N ARG A 404 -13.29 9.86 -28.08
CA ARG A 404 -12.25 10.92 -27.99
C ARG A 404 -10.86 10.42 -28.39
N LEU A 405 -10.49 9.19 -28.00
CA LEU A 405 -9.21 8.59 -28.39
C LEU A 405 -9.15 8.32 -29.90
N LEU A 406 -10.25 7.85 -30.49
CA LEU A 406 -10.37 7.59 -31.93
C LEU A 406 -10.30 8.90 -32.73
N ASP A 407 -11.05 9.93 -32.33
CA ASP A 407 -11.09 11.25 -33.00
C ASP A 407 -9.72 11.95 -33.00
N ARG A 408 -8.89 11.67 -31.97
CA ARG A 408 -7.52 12.14 -31.87
C ARG A 408 -6.49 11.25 -32.59
N GLY A 409 -6.93 10.15 -33.21
CA GLY A 409 -6.04 9.19 -33.89
C GLY A 409 -5.08 8.44 -32.94
N LEU A 410 -5.42 8.34 -31.65
CA LEU A 410 -4.60 7.70 -30.62
C LEU A 410 -4.83 6.19 -30.52
N ILE A 411 -5.94 5.70 -31.08
CA ILE A 411 -6.30 4.30 -31.24
C ILE A 411 -6.87 4.05 -32.64
N THR A 412 -6.81 2.80 -33.12
CA THR A 412 -7.41 2.43 -34.40
C THR A 412 -8.92 2.16 -34.25
N VAL A 413 -9.62 2.06 -35.40
CA VAL A 413 -11.06 1.73 -35.42
C VAL A 413 -11.29 0.34 -34.78
N GLU A 414 -10.46 -0.64 -35.11
CA GLU A 414 -10.53 -2.01 -34.59
C GLU A 414 -10.32 -2.04 -33.07
N GLN A 415 -9.36 -1.26 -32.57
CA GLN A 415 -9.14 -1.12 -31.14
C GLN A 415 -10.36 -0.47 -30.46
N ALA A 416 -10.94 0.58 -31.06
CA ALA A 416 -12.11 1.24 -30.53
C ALA A 416 -13.31 0.29 -30.42
N GLU A 417 -13.56 -0.53 -31.47
CA GLU A 417 -14.61 -1.54 -31.47
C GLU A 417 -14.40 -2.60 -30.40
N THR A 418 -13.15 -3.05 -30.26
CA THR A 418 -12.78 -4.03 -29.23
C THR A 418 -13.00 -3.48 -27.83
N PHE A 419 -12.53 -2.25 -27.52
CA PHE A 419 -12.73 -1.64 -26.22
C PHE A 419 -14.21 -1.42 -25.89
N ARG A 420 -15.03 -1.03 -26.86
CA ARG A 420 -16.48 -0.89 -26.67
C ARG A 420 -17.16 -2.24 -26.37
N ARG A 421 -16.73 -3.31 -27.02
CA ARG A 421 -17.32 -4.64 -26.90
C ARG A 421 -16.86 -5.36 -25.63
N THR A 422 -15.56 -5.36 -25.32
CA THR A 422 -14.96 -6.21 -24.29
C THR A 422 -14.42 -5.44 -23.07
N GLY A 423 -14.49 -4.11 -23.11
CA GLY A 423 -13.79 -3.28 -22.11
C GLY A 423 -12.26 -3.37 -22.26
N ALA A 424 -11.56 -2.88 -21.27
CA ALA A 424 -10.10 -2.92 -21.20
C ALA A 424 -9.63 -3.33 -19.80
N VAL A 425 -8.39 -3.81 -19.69
CA VAL A 425 -7.79 -4.15 -18.39
C VAL A 425 -7.76 -2.91 -17.51
N GLY A 426 -8.37 -3.01 -16.35
CA GLY A 426 -8.50 -1.93 -15.37
C GLY A 426 -7.59 -2.11 -14.16
N SER A 427 -7.49 -3.33 -13.61
CA SER A 427 -6.73 -3.55 -12.37
C SER A 427 -6.21 -4.96 -12.22
N HIS A 428 -5.29 -5.11 -11.27
CA HIS A 428 -4.71 -6.37 -10.80
C HIS A 428 -4.64 -6.37 -9.28
N LEU A 429 -4.50 -7.55 -8.68
CA LEU A 429 -3.87 -7.70 -7.36
C LEU A 429 -2.40 -8.06 -7.60
N GLU A 430 -1.48 -7.40 -6.92
CA GLU A 430 -0.07 -7.78 -6.97
C GLU A 430 0.29 -8.67 -5.79
N ASN A 431 0.80 -9.86 -6.12
CA ASN A 431 1.44 -10.76 -5.18
C ASN A 431 2.90 -10.34 -5.01
N LEU A 432 3.23 -9.85 -3.84
CA LEU A 432 4.54 -9.32 -3.51
C LEU A 432 5.12 -10.02 -2.29
N GLN A 433 6.34 -10.54 -2.42
CA GLN A 433 7.15 -11.01 -1.29
C GLN A 433 8.45 -10.23 -1.22
N ARG A 434 8.75 -9.68 -0.03
CA ARG A 434 10.01 -9.00 0.28
C ARG A 434 10.77 -9.78 1.33
N LYS A 435 12.11 -9.87 1.18
CA LYS A 435 13.02 -10.39 2.21
C LYS A 435 14.18 -9.43 2.41
N GLY A 436 14.88 -9.55 3.54
CA GLY A 436 15.94 -8.63 3.93
C GLY A 436 15.43 -7.20 4.12
N GLY A 437 14.14 -7.02 4.42
CA GLY A 437 13.53 -5.71 4.55
C GLY A 437 13.68 -4.83 3.29
N PHE A 438 13.88 -5.41 2.10
CA PHE A 438 14.16 -4.66 0.88
C PHE A 438 13.10 -3.60 0.60
N LYS A 439 13.52 -2.34 0.48
CA LYS A 439 12.64 -1.18 0.36
C LYS A 439 12.43 -0.74 -1.10
N GLY A 440 13.28 -1.20 -2.01
CA GLY A 440 13.28 -0.79 -3.41
C GLY A 440 12.25 -1.48 -4.28
N PHE A 441 12.33 -1.16 -5.58
CA PHE A 441 11.52 -1.75 -6.64
C PHE A 441 12.42 -2.40 -7.70
N ASN A 442 11.90 -3.43 -8.38
CA ASN A 442 12.63 -4.05 -9.49
C ASN A 442 12.69 -3.07 -10.67
N GLN A 443 13.91 -2.78 -11.13
CA GLN A 443 14.16 -1.95 -12.32
C GLN A 443 14.51 -2.78 -13.57
N LYS A 444 14.60 -4.11 -13.42
CA LYS A 444 14.95 -5.02 -14.52
C LYS A 444 13.72 -5.83 -14.91
N SER A 445 13.48 -6.05 -16.18
CA SER A 445 12.41 -6.91 -16.72
C SER A 445 10.97 -6.39 -16.57
N VAL A 446 10.75 -5.20 -16.04
CA VAL A 446 9.41 -4.59 -15.90
C VAL A 446 8.82 -4.27 -17.29
N SER A 447 9.65 -3.94 -18.28
CA SER A 447 9.26 -3.64 -19.66
C SER A 447 8.42 -4.75 -20.30
N VAL A 448 8.88 -6.00 -20.18
CA VAL A 448 8.25 -7.16 -20.83
C VAL A 448 6.83 -7.41 -20.35
N ILE A 449 6.57 -7.12 -19.07
CA ILE A 449 5.26 -7.39 -18.47
C ILE A 449 4.28 -6.26 -18.72
N ILE A 450 4.79 -5.04 -18.78
CA ILE A 450 3.96 -3.89 -19.11
C ILE A 450 3.50 -3.99 -20.56
N GLU A 451 4.34 -4.44 -21.49
CA GLU A 451 3.89 -4.77 -22.84
C GLU A 451 2.79 -5.84 -22.83
N ALA A 452 2.92 -6.89 -22.02
CA ALA A 452 1.91 -7.94 -21.88
C ALA A 452 0.60 -7.46 -21.21
N THR A 453 0.64 -6.41 -20.41
CA THR A 453 -0.53 -5.79 -19.76
C THR A 453 -1.03 -4.54 -20.48
N ASP A 454 -0.40 -4.14 -21.59
CA ASP A 454 -0.85 -3.03 -22.42
C ASP A 454 -2.26 -3.33 -22.95
N PRO A 455 -3.23 -2.41 -22.78
CA PRO A 455 -4.59 -2.62 -23.27
C PRO A 455 -4.69 -2.99 -24.76
N ARG A 456 -3.70 -2.57 -25.58
CA ARG A 456 -3.63 -2.88 -27.02
C ARG A 456 -3.25 -4.33 -27.29
N ALA A 457 -2.30 -4.89 -26.53
CA ALA A 457 -1.84 -6.26 -26.71
C ALA A 457 -2.96 -7.28 -26.49
N LEU A 458 -3.79 -7.05 -25.48
CA LEU A 458 -4.94 -7.92 -25.18
C LEU A 458 -6.10 -7.76 -26.18
N ALA A 459 -6.18 -6.65 -26.88
CA ALA A 459 -7.14 -6.45 -27.96
C ALA A 459 -6.80 -7.27 -29.21
N SER A 460 -5.51 -7.55 -29.46
CA SER A 460 -5.05 -8.34 -30.62
C SER A 460 -5.08 -9.85 -30.36
N ALA A 461 -4.98 -10.32 -29.11
CA ALA A 461 -4.96 -11.74 -28.77
C ALA A 461 -6.34 -12.44 -28.89
N SER A 462 -7.43 -11.70 -29.04
CA SER A 462 -8.78 -12.26 -29.23
C SER A 462 -9.07 -12.73 -30.66
N HIS A 463 -8.07 -12.73 -31.56
CA HIS A 463 -8.19 -13.10 -32.97
C HIS A 463 -7.27 -14.27 -33.39
N SER A 464 -6.67 -14.99 -32.43
CA SER A 464 -5.85 -16.17 -32.71
C SER A 464 -6.47 -17.46 -32.16
#